data_0f38785ca0e5a2012be6c990bfa8d7eb
#
_entry.id   0f38785ca0e5a2012be6c990bfa8d7eb
#
_cell.length_a   1.000
_cell.length_b   1.000
_cell.length_c   1.000
_cell.angle_alpha   90.00
_cell.angle_beta   90.00
_cell.angle_gamma   90.00
#
_symmetry.space_group_name_H-M   'P 1'
#
loop_
_entity.id
_entity.type
_entity.pdbx_description
1 polymer ?
#
loop_
_entity_poly.entity_id
_entity_poly.type
_entity_poly.pdbx_seq_one_letter_code
_entity_poly.pdbx_strand_id
1 'polypeptide(L)'
;LHQQVLKLKKAKRELKNHMMVKTNTLPSSVDNNSDAFTEGVFYGRLRMNSFMWDWKDNDNNNDNRALGLGGSMIYKTAPFKGASATAGLYYSDSPFDGLREDSSNVGDLKAGKDTISRYNAFTTGNYSMAVLAEAYLQYDISKTTFKGGRQIFESFLTKSNDTKMIPNTFEGYVLETKEIPKTTVRAAYFYAQKLRDHTTFHDVLTFGTEMNNNNKGNWNNNDDSAIHKGLS
;
A
#
# COMPACT_ATOMS: atom_id res chain seq x y z
N LEU A 1 -26.73 7.71 38.45
CA LEU A 1 -26.23 7.73 37.07
C LEU A 1 -24.90 6.98 37.03
N HIS A 2 -24.92 5.66 36.76
CA HIS A 2 -23.74 4.86 36.51
C HIS A 2 -23.36 5.07 35.05
N GLN A 3 -22.32 5.87 34.78
CA GLN A 3 -21.62 5.84 33.49
C GLN A 3 -20.90 4.49 33.40
N GLN A 4 -21.49 3.54 32.72
CA GLN A 4 -20.75 2.40 32.23
C GLN A 4 -19.74 2.92 31.19
N VAL A 5 -18.48 3.01 31.58
CA VAL A 5 -17.37 3.18 30.67
C VAL A 5 -17.32 1.89 29.81
N LEU A 6 -17.94 1.94 28.66
CA LEU A 6 -17.81 0.89 27.64
C LEU A 6 -16.32 0.75 27.33
N LYS A 7 -15.72 -0.33 27.81
CA LYS A 7 -14.37 -0.73 27.39
C LYS A 7 -14.42 -0.99 25.88
N LEU A 8 -14.05 0.00 25.10
CA LEU A 8 -13.95 -0.12 23.65
C LEU A 8 -13.03 -1.31 23.32
N LYS A 9 -13.61 -2.34 22.71
CA LYS A 9 -12.84 -3.47 22.21
C LYS A 9 -11.85 -2.96 21.18
N LYS A 10 -10.58 -3.34 21.27
CA LYS A 10 -9.56 -2.94 20.31
C LYS A 10 -9.47 -3.96 19.21
N ALA A 11 -9.62 -3.52 17.96
CA ALA A 11 -9.32 -4.30 16.79
C ALA A 11 -7.80 -4.35 16.57
N LYS A 12 -7.32 -5.45 15.98
CA LYS A 12 -5.92 -5.63 15.62
C LYS A 12 -5.83 -5.81 14.11
N ARG A 13 -4.95 -5.04 13.46
CA ARG A 13 -4.53 -5.29 12.08
C ARG A 13 -3.10 -5.80 12.14
N GLU A 14 -2.93 -7.07 11.77
CA GLU A 14 -1.60 -7.64 11.62
C GLU A 14 -1.03 -7.22 10.26
N LEU A 15 0.19 -6.69 10.30
CA LEU A 15 0.95 -6.32 9.12
C LEU A 15 2.03 -7.38 8.90
N LYS A 16 2.47 -7.54 7.66
CA LYS A 16 3.64 -8.36 7.34
C LYS A 16 4.83 -7.89 8.21
N ASN A 17 5.65 -8.79 8.74
CA ASN A 17 6.72 -8.55 9.72
C ASN A 17 6.25 -8.40 11.18
N HIS A 18 5.13 -9.03 11.55
CA HIS A 18 4.64 -9.07 12.94
C HIS A 18 4.31 -7.71 13.57
N MET A 19 4.29 -6.64 12.79
CA MET A 19 3.80 -5.35 13.27
C MET A 19 2.28 -5.39 13.42
N MET A 20 1.78 -4.97 14.55
CA MET A 20 0.35 -4.88 14.83
C MET A 20 -0.08 -3.44 15.04
N VAL A 21 -1.08 -3.00 14.29
CA VAL A 21 -1.80 -1.76 14.57
C VAL A 21 -3.03 -2.10 15.41
N LYS A 22 -3.14 -1.48 16.57
CA LYS A 22 -4.31 -1.58 17.44
C LYS A 22 -5.19 -0.36 17.23
N THR A 23 -6.43 -0.56 16.85
CA THR A 23 -7.41 0.50 16.65
C THR A 23 -8.61 0.28 17.58
N ASN A 24 -9.46 1.28 17.71
CA ASN A 24 -10.78 1.07 18.30
C ASN A 24 -11.57 0.14 17.37
N THR A 25 -12.45 -0.67 17.94
CA THR A 25 -13.39 -1.48 17.16
C THR A 25 -14.52 -0.59 16.68
N LEU A 26 -14.79 -0.61 15.39
CA LEU A 26 -15.98 0.05 14.84
C LEU A 26 -17.27 -0.58 15.44
N PRO A 27 -18.33 0.20 15.59
CA PRO A 27 -19.65 -0.36 15.88
C PRO A 27 -20.09 -1.29 14.74
N SER A 28 -21.01 -2.19 15.01
CA SER A 28 -21.53 -3.11 13.99
C SER A 28 -22.37 -2.37 12.94
N SER A 29 -23.05 -1.32 13.35
CA SER A 29 -23.81 -0.41 12.48
C SER A 29 -24.09 0.88 13.24
N VAL A 30 -24.32 1.96 12.51
CA VAL A 30 -24.79 3.25 13.03
C VAL A 30 -26.14 3.61 12.41
N ASP A 31 -26.89 4.52 13.06
CA ASP A 31 -28.28 4.82 12.71
C ASP A 31 -28.41 5.87 11.60
N ASN A 32 -27.40 6.72 11.43
CA ASN A 32 -27.42 7.80 10.44
C ASN A 32 -26.06 8.02 9.78
N ASN A 33 -26.06 8.80 8.68
CA ASN A 33 -24.86 9.09 7.92
C ASN A 33 -23.82 9.91 8.71
N SER A 34 -24.25 10.80 9.59
CA SER A 34 -23.31 11.61 10.39
C SER A 34 -22.50 10.71 11.32
N ASP A 35 -23.16 9.76 11.98
CA ASP A 35 -22.51 8.82 12.89
C ASP A 35 -21.55 7.89 12.16
N ALA A 36 -21.81 7.58 10.88
CA ALA A 36 -20.86 6.82 10.07
C ALA A 36 -19.49 7.50 10.01
N PHE A 37 -19.46 8.83 9.99
CA PHE A 37 -18.21 9.59 10.01
C PHE A 37 -17.70 9.81 11.44
N THR A 38 -18.54 10.20 12.39
CA THR A 38 -18.09 10.56 13.74
C THR A 38 -17.64 9.35 14.56
N GLU A 39 -18.21 8.17 14.32
CA GLU A 39 -17.83 6.91 14.95
C GLU A 39 -16.84 6.09 14.11
N GLY A 40 -16.31 6.68 13.05
CA GLY A 40 -15.23 6.11 12.26
C GLY A 40 -13.94 5.93 13.06
N VAL A 41 -13.03 5.15 12.52
CA VAL A 41 -11.70 4.95 13.11
C VAL A 41 -10.64 5.60 12.26
N PHE A 42 -9.79 6.41 12.92
CA PHE A 42 -8.58 6.97 12.35
C PHE A 42 -7.37 6.32 13.01
N TYR A 43 -6.42 5.89 12.20
CA TYR A 43 -5.14 5.39 12.67
C TYR A 43 -4.04 5.69 11.68
N GLY A 44 -2.82 5.76 12.20
CA GLY A 44 -1.65 6.00 11.38
C GLY A 44 -0.42 5.33 11.97
N ARG A 45 0.66 5.38 11.23
CA ARG A 45 1.97 4.94 11.69
C ARG A 45 3.04 5.82 11.08
N LEU A 46 4.11 6.02 11.82
CA LEU A 46 5.35 6.57 11.32
C LEU A 46 6.29 5.43 10.97
N ARG A 47 7.09 5.62 9.92
CA ARG A 47 8.08 4.65 9.45
C ARG A 47 9.38 5.34 9.13
N MET A 48 10.46 4.66 9.47
CA MET A 48 11.79 4.95 9.00
C MET A 48 12.41 3.64 8.52
N ASN A 49 12.93 3.63 7.31
CA ASN A 49 13.71 2.53 6.78
C ASN A 49 15.02 3.09 6.25
N SER A 50 16.14 2.58 6.76
CA SER A 50 17.47 2.94 6.29
C SER A 50 18.22 1.68 5.85
N PHE A 51 18.87 1.76 4.72
CA PHE A 51 19.63 0.67 4.13
C PHE A 51 20.96 1.18 3.66
N MET A 52 22.01 0.39 3.92
CA MET A 52 23.33 0.58 3.35
C MET A 52 23.76 -0.75 2.72
N TRP A 53 24.39 -0.68 1.59
CA TRP A 53 24.92 -1.81 0.86
C TRP A 53 26.36 -1.49 0.46
N ASP A 54 27.28 -2.26 1.01
CA ASP A 54 28.72 -2.13 0.82
C ASP A 54 29.20 -3.38 0.06
N TRP A 55 29.82 -3.17 -1.09
CA TRP A 55 30.36 -4.25 -1.90
C TRP A 55 31.81 -4.49 -1.53
N LYS A 56 32.15 -5.78 -1.39
CA LYS A 56 33.52 -6.18 -1.03
C LYS A 56 34.55 -5.79 -2.09
N ASP A 57 34.17 -5.83 -3.37
CA ASP A 57 35.03 -5.54 -4.50
C ASP A 57 34.50 -4.29 -5.22
N ASN A 58 35.27 -3.20 -5.12
CA ASN A 58 34.88 -1.86 -5.60
C ASN A 58 35.06 -1.64 -7.12
N ASP A 59 35.56 -2.63 -7.86
CA ASP A 59 35.99 -2.39 -9.26
C ASP A 59 34.86 -2.13 -10.23
N ASN A 60 33.59 -2.50 -9.92
CA ASN A 60 32.47 -2.30 -10.86
C ASN A 60 31.09 -2.03 -10.18
N ASN A 61 31.04 -1.95 -8.86
CA ASN A 61 29.78 -1.78 -8.15
C ASN A 61 29.90 -0.60 -7.19
N ASN A 62 28.95 0.29 -7.29
CA ASN A 62 28.84 1.40 -6.34
C ASN A 62 28.16 0.92 -5.05
N ASP A 63 28.77 1.20 -3.93
CA ASP A 63 28.09 1.13 -2.64
C ASP A 63 26.85 2.01 -2.73
N ASN A 64 25.78 1.57 -2.10
CA ASN A 64 24.56 2.32 -2.17
C ASN A 64 23.82 2.38 -0.83
N ARG A 65 23.05 3.43 -0.69
CA ARG A 65 22.32 3.76 0.52
C ARG A 65 20.92 4.28 0.18
N ALA A 66 19.99 3.99 1.04
CA ALA A 66 18.62 4.47 0.91
C ALA A 66 18.04 4.79 2.28
N LEU A 67 17.35 5.90 2.38
CA LEU A 67 16.57 6.29 3.53
C LEU A 67 15.14 6.53 3.08
N GLY A 68 14.18 6.07 3.87
CA GLY A 68 12.77 6.43 3.74
C GLY A 68 12.25 6.90 5.09
N LEU A 69 11.72 8.10 5.13
CA LEU A 69 11.01 8.68 6.27
C LEU A 69 9.57 8.96 5.85
N GLY A 70 8.60 8.58 6.65
CA GLY A 70 7.21 8.80 6.31
C GLY A 70 6.25 7.97 7.14
N GLY A 71 5.20 7.48 6.49
CA GLY A 71 4.18 6.69 7.17
C GLY A 71 2.87 6.62 6.42
N SER A 72 1.80 6.40 7.18
CA SER A 72 0.45 6.33 6.64
C SER A 72 -0.58 6.90 7.59
N MET A 73 -1.64 7.44 7.03
CA MET A 73 -2.85 7.87 7.72
C MET A 73 -4.04 7.19 7.06
N ILE A 74 -4.80 6.44 7.84
CA ILE A 74 -5.92 5.65 7.34
C ILE A 74 -7.16 6.01 8.13
N TYR A 75 -8.23 6.30 7.43
CA TYR A 75 -9.54 6.54 7.98
C TYR A 75 -10.54 5.53 7.44
N LYS A 76 -11.34 4.96 8.33
CA LYS A 76 -12.43 4.05 7.97
C LYS A 76 -13.71 4.52 8.67
N THR A 77 -14.78 4.71 7.91
CA THR A 77 -16.10 5.04 8.46
C THR A 77 -16.68 3.87 9.26
N ALA A 78 -17.56 4.17 10.21
CA ALA A 78 -18.42 3.15 10.79
C ALA A 78 -19.44 2.67 9.74
N PRO A 79 -19.86 1.38 9.80
CA PRO A 79 -20.83 0.87 8.85
C PRO A 79 -22.21 1.51 9.05
N PHE A 80 -22.80 2.00 7.96
CA PHE A 80 -24.18 2.47 7.89
C PHE A 80 -24.97 1.58 6.93
N LYS A 81 -25.94 0.84 7.44
CA LYS A 81 -26.73 -0.14 6.66
C LYS A 81 -25.86 -1.13 5.86
N GLY A 82 -24.76 -1.56 6.44
CA GLY A 82 -23.78 -2.47 5.81
C GLY A 82 -22.72 -1.77 4.97
N ALA A 83 -22.89 -0.51 4.60
CA ALA A 83 -21.94 0.23 3.79
C ALA A 83 -20.88 0.93 4.64
N SER A 84 -19.62 0.90 4.24
CA SER A 84 -18.53 1.67 4.82
C SER A 84 -17.52 2.10 3.76
N ALA A 85 -16.71 3.13 4.06
CA ALA A 85 -15.66 3.64 3.20
C ALA A 85 -14.32 3.62 3.93
N THR A 86 -13.25 3.44 3.17
CA THR A 86 -11.87 3.53 3.68
C THR A 86 -11.06 4.41 2.76
N ALA A 87 -10.28 5.33 3.35
CA ALA A 87 -9.26 6.12 2.67
C ALA A 87 -7.94 5.99 3.41
N GLY A 88 -6.85 5.75 2.68
CA GLY A 88 -5.52 5.57 3.25
C GLY A 88 -4.47 6.30 2.42
N LEU A 89 -3.93 7.39 2.99
CA LEU A 89 -2.82 8.13 2.42
C LEU A 89 -1.50 7.58 2.97
N TYR A 90 -0.56 7.36 2.08
CA TYR A 90 0.79 6.89 2.39
C TYR A 90 1.81 7.90 1.87
N TYR A 91 2.86 8.11 2.66
CA TYR A 91 3.92 9.04 2.35
C TYR A 91 5.30 8.44 2.64
N SER A 92 6.25 8.75 1.80
CA SER A 92 7.67 8.48 2.02
C SER A 92 8.51 9.58 1.39
N ASP A 93 9.60 9.94 2.05
CA ASP A 93 10.56 10.92 1.58
C ASP A 93 11.97 10.52 2.00
N SER A 94 12.97 10.99 1.27
CA SER A 94 14.39 10.85 1.58
C SER A 94 15.06 12.23 1.60
N PRO A 95 14.87 13.02 2.69
CA PRO A 95 15.23 14.43 2.71
C PRO A 95 16.72 14.69 2.90
N PHE A 96 17.53 13.69 3.29
CA PHE A 96 18.93 13.87 3.64
C PHE A 96 19.87 13.33 2.56
N ASP A 97 20.54 14.20 1.83
CA ASP A 97 21.46 13.87 0.73
C ASP A 97 22.56 12.87 1.17
N GLY A 98 23.10 13.04 2.37
CA GLY A 98 24.12 12.13 2.90
C GLY A 98 23.65 10.70 3.18
N LEU A 99 22.36 10.44 3.18
CA LEU A 99 21.75 9.14 3.51
C LEU A 99 20.97 8.52 2.34
N ARG A 100 21.09 9.08 1.15
CA ARG A 100 20.43 8.59 -0.08
C ARG A 100 21.41 8.61 -1.26
N GLU A 101 21.09 7.87 -2.30
CA GLU A 101 21.82 7.94 -3.56
C GLU A 101 21.46 9.19 -4.35
N ASP A 102 22.41 9.67 -5.15
CA ASP A 102 22.15 10.70 -6.14
C ASP A 102 21.16 10.21 -7.20
N SER A 103 20.42 11.13 -7.80
CA SER A 103 19.38 10.81 -8.78
C SER A 103 19.90 9.98 -9.96
N SER A 104 21.14 10.17 -10.38
CA SER A 104 21.80 9.39 -11.44
C SER A 104 22.05 7.93 -11.05
N ASN A 105 22.16 7.62 -9.76
CA ASN A 105 22.55 6.31 -9.23
C ASN A 105 21.41 5.53 -8.59
N VAL A 106 20.21 6.12 -8.45
CA VAL A 106 19.07 5.44 -7.80
C VAL A 106 18.66 4.15 -8.52
N GLY A 107 19.01 3.99 -9.79
CA GLY A 107 18.80 2.75 -10.54
C GLY A 107 19.57 1.56 -9.99
N ASP A 108 20.72 1.81 -9.38
CA ASP A 108 21.61 0.77 -8.85
C ASP A 108 21.25 0.31 -7.44
N LEU A 109 20.28 0.96 -6.78
CA LEU A 109 19.85 0.60 -5.45
C LEU A 109 19.51 -0.89 -5.33
N LYS A 110 20.18 -1.60 -4.44
CA LYS A 110 19.93 -3.02 -4.11
C LYS A 110 18.94 -3.14 -2.96
N ALA A 111 19.34 -2.66 -1.79
CA ALA A 111 18.46 -2.64 -0.62
C ALA A 111 17.74 -1.28 -0.53
N GLY A 112 16.51 -1.28 -0.06
CA GLY A 112 15.75 -0.04 0.15
C GLY A 112 15.28 0.67 -1.11
N LYS A 113 15.39 0.05 -2.29
CA LYS A 113 14.94 0.61 -3.57
C LYS A 113 13.49 1.05 -3.62
N ASP A 114 12.69 0.56 -2.70
CA ASP A 114 11.24 0.85 -2.57
C ASP A 114 10.96 1.78 -1.38
N THR A 115 11.95 2.51 -0.89
CA THR A 115 11.74 3.59 0.09
C THR A 115 11.35 4.90 -0.59
N ILE A 116 11.66 5.03 -1.87
CA ILE A 116 11.38 6.17 -2.74
C ILE A 116 10.79 5.69 -4.07
N SER A 117 10.26 6.60 -4.88
CA SER A 117 10.06 6.34 -6.30
C SER A 117 11.38 6.61 -7.04
N ARG A 118 12.08 5.54 -7.45
CA ARG A 118 13.33 5.68 -8.20
C ARG A 118 13.13 6.35 -9.55
N TYR A 119 11.98 6.11 -10.18
CA TYR A 119 11.58 6.77 -11.41
C TYR A 119 11.52 8.30 -11.23
N ASN A 120 10.80 8.78 -10.20
CA ASN A 120 10.70 10.21 -9.93
C ASN A 120 12.06 10.80 -9.52
N ALA A 121 12.82 10.10 -8.69
CA ALA A 121 14.16 10.55 -8.29
C ALA A 121 15.08 10.69 -9.50
N PHE A 122 15.07 9.73 -10.42
CA PHE A 122 15.88 9.75 -11.64
C PHE A 122 15.43 10.83 -12.63
N THR A 123 14.12 10.92 -12.90
CA THR A 123 13.61 11.80 -13.97
C THR A 123 13.45 13.25 -13.56
N THR A 124 13.14 13.50 -12.30
CA THR A 124 12.81 14.85 -11.78
C THR A 124 13.61 15.28 -10.58
N GLY A 125 14.46 14.42 -10.02
CA GLY A 125 15.16 14.67 -8.77
C GLY A 125 14.26 14.67 -7.53
N ASN A 126 13.02 14.17 -7.65
CA ASN A 126 12.05 14.14 -6.56
C ASN A 126 12.14 12.83 -5.77
N TYR A 127 12.52 12.92 -4.52
CA TYR A 127 12.67 11.77 -3.61
C TYR A 127 11.45 11.53 -2.72
N SER A 128 10.43 12.38 -2.84
CA SER A 128 9.19 12.20 -2.10
C SER A 128 8.13 11.45 -2.92
N MET A 129 7.29 10.69 -2.25
CA MET A 129 6.10 10.10 -2.84
C MET A 129 4.92 10.15 -1.87
N ALA A 130 3.76 10.56 -2.38
CA ALA A 130 2.50 10.58 -1.66
C ALA A 130 1.46 9.83 -2.49
N VAL A 131 0.81 8.84 -1.91
CA VAL A 131 -0.12 7.97 -2.64
C VAL A 131 -1.37 7.71 -1.81
N LEU A 132 -2.52 7.99 -2.39
CA LEU A 132 -3.80 7.47 -1.89
C LEU A 132 -3.90 5.99 -2.29
N ALA A 133 -3.25 5.13 -1.50
CA ALA A 133 -3.08 3.72 -1.81
C ALA A 133 -4.29 2.87 -1.44
N GLU A 134 -5.08 3.30 -0.46
CA GLU A 134 -6.37 2.68 -0.12
C GLU A 134 -7.47 3.72 -0.34
N ALA A 135 -8.47 3.40 -1.15
CA ALA A 135 -9.66 4.21 -1.39
C ALA A 135 -10.76 3.29 -1.92
N TYR A 136 -11.56 2.70 -1.03
CA TYR A 136 -12.57 1.75 -1.41
C TYR A 136 -13.85 1.88 -0.60
N LEU A 137 -14.95 1.46 -1.22
CA LEU A 137 -16.22 1.21 -0.55
C LEU A 137 -16.32 -0.27 -0.21
N GLN A 138 -16.92 -0.55 0.93
CA GLN A 138 -17.22 -1.90 1.39
C GLN A 138 -18.70 -2.00 1.71
N TYR A 139 -19.32 -3.12 1.31
CA TYR A 139 -20.67 -3.47 1.67
C TYR A 139 -20.71 -4.88 2.28
N ASP A 140 -21.22 -4.96 3.49
CA ASP A 140 -21.37 -6.20 4.23
C ASP A 140 -22.83 -6.59 4.34
N ILE A 141 -23.17 -7.80 3.92
CA ILE A 141 -24.49 -8.40 4.06
C ILE A 141 -24.36 -9.84 4.55
N SER A 142 -24.96 -10.15 5.70
CA SER A 142 -24.80 -11.44 6.37
C SER A 142 -23.31 -11.79 6.57
N LYS A 143 -22.83 -12.87 5.96
CA LYS A 143 -21.42 -13.29 6.00
C LYS A 143 -20.69 -13.02 4.68
N THR A 144 -21.23 -12.13 3.85
CA THR A 144 -20.68 -11.76 2.55
C THR A 144 -20.21 -10.32 2.59
N THR A 145 -18.99 -10.10 2.14
CA THR A 145 -18.36 -8.78 1.99
C THR A 145 -18.06 -8.51 0.53
N PHE A 146 -18.48 -7.37 0.04
CA PHE A 146 -18.08 -6.81 -1.25
C PHE A 146 -17.22 -5.58 -1.05
N LYS A 147 -16.14 -5.44 -1.83
CA LYS A 147 -15.28 -4.25 -1.85
C LYS A 147 -15.04 -3.79 -3.28
N GLY A 148 -15.09 -2.47 -3.50
CA GLY A 148 -14.78 -1.85 -4.78
C GLY A 148 -13.88 -0.63 -4.60
N GLY A 149 -12.79 -0.55 -5.37
CA GLY A 149 -11.82 0.54 -5.36
C GLY A 149 -10.38 0.08 -5.08
N ARG A 150 -9.56 1.01 -4.61
CA ARG A 150 -8.14 0.78 -4.30
C ARG A 150 -7.99 0.09 -2.96
N GLN A 151 -7.37 -1.07 -2.95
CA GLN A 151 -7.29 -1.90 -1.75
C GLN A 151 -6.01 -2.74 -1.69
N ILE A 152 -5.59 -3.06 -0.49
CA ILE A 152 -4.59 -4.10 -0.25
C ILE A 152 -5.27 -5.44 -0.41
N PHE A 153 -4.67 -6.33 -1.20
CA PHE A 153 -5.18 -7.67 -1.40
C PHE A 153 -4.05 -8.71 -1.36
N GLU A 154 -4.23 -9.72 -0.52
CA GLU A 154 -3.30 -10.82 -0.34
C GLU A 154 -3.93 -12.12 -0.83
N SER A 155 -3.25 -12.80 -1.77
CA SER A 155 -3.64 -14.10 -2.30
C SER A 155 -2.41 -14.92 -2.69
N PHE A 156 -2.60 -16.04 -3.35
CA PHE A 156 -1.50 -16.80 -3.95
C PHE A 156 -0.78 -16.01 -5.05
N LEU A 157 -1.52 -15.19 -5.80
CA LEU A 157 -1.02 -14.43 -6.95
C LEU A 157 -0.58 -13.00 -6.58
N THR A 158 -1.13 -12.43 -5.51
CA THR A 158 -0.91 -11.03 -5.15
C THR A 158 -0.34 -10.89 -3.76
N LYS A 159 0.57 -9.92 -3.59
CA LYS A 159 1.17 -9.57 -2.30
C LYS A 159 1.23 -8.06 -2.13
N SER A 160 0.81 -7.57 -0.98
CA SER A 160 0.94 -6.15 -0.63
C SER A 160 2.38 -5.73 -0.41
N ASN A 161 3.23 -6.66 -0.01
CA ASN A 161 4.62 -6.37 0.31
C ASN A 161 4.82 -5.15 1.22
N ASP A 162 3.93 -4.94 2.18
CA ASP A 162 3.97 -3.81 3.11
C ASP A 162 5.14 -3.91 4.11
N THR A 163 6.34 -4.05 3.58
CA THR A 163 7.58 -4.23 4.33
C THR A 163 8.46 -2.99 4.34
N LYS A 164 8.20 -2.05 3.44
CA LYS A 164 8.95 -0.78 3.29
C LYS A 164 8.03 0.39 3.67
N MET A 165 7.84 1.34 2.77
CA MET A 165 7.12 2.58 3.07
C MET A 165 5.67 2.54 2.61
N ILE A 166 5.42 2.14 1.37
CA ILE A 166 4.11 2.10 0.74
C ILE A 166 3.83 0.67 0.25
N PRO A 167 2.64 0.10 0.47
CA PRO A 167 2.31 -1.23 -0.01
C PRO A 167 2.04 -1.27 -1.52
N ASN A 168 2.14 -2.46 -2.11
CA ASN A 168 1.45 -2.72 -3.37
C ASN A 168 -0.06 -2.69 -3.13
N THR A 169 -0.77 -2.06 -4.02
CA THR A 169 -2.24 -1.97 -3.97
C THR A 169 -2.86 -2.24 -5.32
N PHE A 170 -4.11 -2.66 -5.30
CA PHE A 170 -4.86 -3.09 -6.47
C PHE A 170 -6.15 -2.30 -6.56
N GLU A 171 -6.57 -1.95 -7.77
CA GLU A 171 -7.83 -1.27 -8.02
C GLU A 171 -8.77 -2.23 -8.74
N GLY A 172 -9.94 -2.45 -8.17
CA GLY A 172 -10.91 -3.42 -8.67
C GLY A 172 -11.93 -3.84 -7.63
N TYR A 173 -12.44 -5.05 -7.78
CA TYR A 173 -13.54 -5.58 -6.99
C TYR A 173 -13.16 -6.89 -6.31
N VAL A 174 -13.59 -7.05 -5.06
CA VAL A 174 -13.39 -8.26 -4.27
C VAL A 174 -14.72 -8.68 -3.66
N LEU A 175 -15.03 -9.95 -3.78
CA LEU A 175 -16.13 -10.62 -3.09
C LEU A 175 -15.53 -11.67 -2.15
N GLU A 176 -15.92 -11.65 -0.89
CA GLU A 176 -15.63 -12.72 0.06
C GLU A 176 -16.93 -13.17 0.71
N THR A 177 -17.20 -14.49 0.72
CA THR A 177 -18.36 -15.03 1.39
C THR A 177 -18.01 -16.24 2.27
N LYS A 178 -18.66 -16.31 3.42
CA LYS A 178 -18.59 -17.39 4.42
C LYS A 178 -19.98 -17.96 4.72
N GLU A 179 -20.92 -17.84 3.77
CA GLU A 179 -22.27 -18.38 3.92
C GLU A 179 -22.28 -19.91 3.98
N ILE A 180 -21.33 -20.56 3.31
CA ILE A 180 -21.17 -22.01 3.34
C ILE A 180 -20.39 -22.40 4.60
N PRO A 181 -20.94 -23.26 5.47
CA PRO A 181 -20.24 -23.66 6.70
C PRO A 181 -18.83 -24.19 6.44
N LYS A 182 -17.87 -23.74 7.26
CA LYS A 182 -16.45 -24.12 7.21
C LYS A 182 -15.75 -23.79 5.87
N THR A 183 -16.39 -23.01 4.99
CA THR A 183 -15.84 -22.65 3.67
C THR A 183 -15.77 -21.14 3.54
N THR A 184 -14.65 -20.64 3.02
CA THR A 184 -14.51 -19.25 2.58
C THR A 184 -14.27 -19.25 1.07
N VAL A 185 -15.18 -18.61 0.34
CA VAL A 185 -15.02 -18.37 -1.10
C VAL A 185 -14.61 -16.92 -1.30
N ARG A 186 -13.60 -16.72 -2.11
CA ARG A 186 -13.11 -15.38 -2.47
C ARG A 186 -12.94 -15.27 -3.97
N ALA A 187 -13.49 -14.21 -4.56
CA ALA A 187 -13.31 -13.84 -5.94
C ALA A 187 -12.78 -12.39 -6.01
N ALA A 188 -11.90 -12.12 -6.95
CA ALA A 188 -11.36 -10.79 -7.18
C ALA A 188 -11.20 -10.51 -8.67
N TYR A 189 -11.46 -9.28 -9.07
CA TYR A 189 -11.18 -8.76 -10.39
C TYR A 189 -10.45 -7.43 -10.25
N PHE A 190 -9.22 -7.35 -10.76
CA PHE A 190 -8.40 -6.14 -10.72
C PHE A 190 -8.08 -5.69 -12.14
N TYR A 191 -8.26 -4.39 -12.38
CA TYR A 191 -7.93 -3.74 -13.65
C TYR A 191 -6.71 -2.85 -13.54
N ALA A 192 -6.31 -2.43 -12.33
CA ALA A 192 -5.09 -1.65 -12.12
C ALA A 192 -4.35 -2.09 -10.86
N GLN A 193 -3.05 -1.83 -10.85
CA GLN A 193 -2.17 -2.06 -9.71
C GLN A 193 -1.18 -0.90 -9.56
N LYS A 194 -0.61 -0.80 -8.38
CA LYS A 194 0.51 0.07 -8.05
C LYS A 194 1.53 -0.70 -7.22
N LEU A 195 2.77 -0.69 -7.66
CA LEU A 195 3.88 -1.31 -6.93
C LEU A 195 4.38 -0.38 -5.80
N ARG A 196 5.24 -0.90 -4.91
CA ARG A 196 5.69 -0.20 -3.69
C ARG A 196 6.42 1.11 -3.95
N ASP A 197 7.22 1.16 -5.00
CA ASP A 197 8.03 2.28 -5.42
C ASP A 197 7.38 3.14 -6.50
N HIS A 198 6.12 2.83 -6.85
CA HIS A 198 5.34 3.59 -7.81
C HIS A 198 4.45 4.62 -7.13
N THR A 199 4.22 5.73 -7.81
CA THR A 199 3.30 6.79 -7.39
C THR A 199 1.98 6.75 -8.14
N THR A 200 1.94 6.08 -9.31
CA THR A 200 0.78 5.97 -10.18
C THR A 200 0.27 4.53 -10.28
N PHE A 201 -1.02 4.40 -10.57
CA PHE A 201 -1.63 3.11 -10.93
C PHE A 201 -1.49 2.88 -12.42
N HIS A 202 -1.26 1.64 -12.80
CA HIS A 202 -1.13 1.18 -14.18
C HIS A 202 -1.89 -0.14 -14.35
N ASP A 203 -2.06 -0.59 -15.58
CA ASP A 203 -2.72 -1.87 -15.88
C ASP A 203 -2.06 -3.02 -15.09
N VAL A 204 -2.88 -3.95 -14.61
CA VAL A 204 -2.41 -5.10 -13.82
C VAL A 204 -1.49 -6.04 -14.59
N LEU A 205 -1.59 -6.04 -15.92
CA LEU A 205 -0.76 -6.86 -16.81
C LEU A 205 0.55 -6.19 -17.23
N THR A 206 0.81 -4.97 -16.78
CA THR A 206 2.01 -4.19 -17.10
C THR A 206 2.79 -3.85 -15.83
N PHE A 207 4.00 -3.33 -16.01
CA PHE A 207 4.76 -2.76 -14.90
C PHE A 207 4.65 -1.24 -14.83
N GLY A 208 3.97 -0.62 -15.80
CA GLY A 208 3.90 0.83 -15.92
C GLY A 208 5.25 1.48 -16.28
N THR A 209 5.22 2.79 -16.43
CA THR A 209 6.41 3.60 -16.77
C THR A 209 7.42 3.70 -15.62
N GLU A 210 6.97 3.49 -14.39
CA GLU A 210 7.82 3.56 -13.19
C GLU A 210 8.58 2.25 -12.92
N MET A 211 8.49 1.29 -13.81
CA MET A 211 9.21 0.04 -13.68
C MET A 211 10.71 0.26 -13.67
N ASN A 212 11.36 -0.32 -12.69
CA ASN A 212 12.78 -0.54 -12.74
C ASN A 212 13.06 -1.88 -13.43
N ASN A 213 13.43 -1.84 -14.68
CA ASN A 213 14.26 -2.87 -15.24
C ASN A 213 15.67 -2.71 -14.64
N ASN A 214 16.33 -3.78 -14.26
CA ASN A 214 17.72 -3.78 -13.77
C ASN A 214 18.74 -3.15 -14.74
N ASN A 215 18.27 -2.58 -15.85
CA ASN A 215 19.05 -1.88 -16.85
C ASN A 215 18.87 -0.37 -16.67
N LYS A 216 19.92 0.30 -16.26
CA LYS A 216 20.03 1.76 -16.33
C LYS A 216 19.53 2.24 -17.70
N GLY A 217 18.54 3.10 -17.71
CA GLY A 217 18.08 3.79 -18.92
C GLY A 217 16.76 3.31 -19.54
N ASN A 218 16.15 2.23 -19.10
CA ASN A 218 14.85 1.81 -19.62
C ASN A 218 13.64 2.61 -19.07
N TRP A 219 13.87 3.55 -18.19
CA TRP A 219 12.80 4.47 -17.74
C TRP A 219 12.36 5.48 -18.81
N ASN A 220 13.07 5.56 -19.95
CA ASN A 220 12.67 6.38 -21.08
C ASN A 220 11.66 5.70 -22.01
N ASN A 221 11.40 4.43 -21.84
CA ASN A 221 10.36 3.74 -22.58
C ASN A 221 9.04 3.97 -21.85
N ASN A 222 8.28 4.95 -22.29
CA ASN A 222 6.87 5.18 -21.95
C ASN A 222 5.98 4.02 -22.43
N ASP A 223 6.46 2.80 -22.34
CA ASP A 223 5.76 1.64 -22.83
C ASP A 223 4.95 0.99 -21.72
N ASP A 224 3.82 1.63 -21.38
CA ASP A 224 2.74 0.97 -20.64
C ASP A 224 2.19 -0.24 -21.42
N SER A 225 2.60 -0.38 -22.69
CA SER A 225 2.20 -1.46 -23.58
C SER A 225 3.07 -2.70 -23.46
N ALA A 226 4.11 -2.72 -22.65
CA ALA A 226 4.87 -3.93 -22.36
C ALA A 226 3.97 -4.95 -21.63
N ILE A 227 3.04 -5.48 -22.39
CA ILE A 227 2.16 -6.57 -21.99
C ILE A 227 3.06 -7.76 -21.69
N HIS A 228 3.14 -8.13 -20.42
CA HIS A 228 3.70 -9.41 -20.07
C HIS A 228 2.76 -10.50 -20.56
N LYS A 229 3.04 -11.01 -21.75
CA LYS A 229 2.41 -12.21 -22.33
C LYS A 229 2.74 -13.43 -21.47
N GLY A 230 2.33 -13.45 -20.24
CA GLY A 230 2.69 -14.50 -19.31
C GLY A 230 1.61 -14.93 -18.34
N LEU A 231 0.43 -14.35 -18.44
CA LEU A 231 -0.75 -14.78 -17.71
C LEU A 231 -1.84 -15.19 -18.70
N SER A 232 -1.57 -16.22 -19.46
CA SER A 232 -2.61 -16.99 -20.15
C SER A 232 -2.91 -18.26 -19.35
#